data_e9d2ffac719444897a99d7dd58b91aed
#
_entry.id   e9d2ffac719444897a99d7dd58b91aed
#
_cell.length_a   1.000
_cell.length_b   1.000
_cell.length_c   1.000
_cell.angle_alpha   90.00
_cell.angle_beta   90.00
_cell.angle_gamma   90.00
#
_symmetry.space_group_name_H-M   'P 1'
#
loop_
_entity.id
_entity.type
_entity.pdbx_description
1 polymer ?
#
loop_
_entity_poly.entity_id
_entity_poly.type
_entity_poly.pdbx_seq_one_letter_code
_entity_poly.pdbx_strand_id
1 'polypeptide(L)'
;NVQRGLKLVVELENDIKNLSLQKGLNMIAMKVLSGIGGSSGALFGTFFMSMAKSPDLDKGINFSKGCEMIITGINAMKERGKADVGEKTMMDVLIPVSEKLNELKSADKETKEGLNEIIKIAEDRMLSTKDMLATKGRASFLGERAKGHIDPGARSSQLIIDTICKSLINQ
;
A
#
# COMPACT_ATOMS: atom_id res chain seq x y z
N ASN A 1 6.08 12.51 -4.65
CA ASN A 1 4.63 12.20 -4.71
C ASN A 1 4.10 11.67 -3.37
N VAL A 2 4.78 10.69 -2.72
CA VAL A 2 4.32 10.11 -1.45
C VAL A 2 4.27 11.13 -0.32
N GLN A 3 5.32 11.93 -0.16
CA GLN A 3 5.34 12.99 0.85
C GLN A 3 4.18 13.99 0.65
N ARG A 4 3.87 14.34 -0.61
CA ARG A 4 2.71 15.18 -0.92
C ARG A 4 1.40 14.48 -0.52
N GLY A 5 1.26 13.18 -0.84
CA GLY A 5 0.09 12.38 -0.48
C GLY A 5 -0.12 12.31 1.03
N LEU A 6 0.93 12.03 1.78
CA LEU A 6 0.86 11.99 3.26
C LEU A 6 0.44 13.35 3.85
N LYS A 7 0.98 14.47 3.34
CA LYS A 7 0.55 15.81 3.76
C LYS A 7 -0.93 16.04 3.53
N LEU A 8 -1.43 15.66 2.33
CA LEU A 8 -2.85 15.79 2.01
C LEU A 8 -3.76 14.97 2.93
N VAL A 9 -3.31 13.78 3.36
CA VAL A 9 -4.05 12.95 4.31
C VAL A 9 -4.05 13.57 5.71
N VAL A 10 -2.90 14.08 6.16
CA VAL A 10 -2.80 14.78 7.47
C VAL A 10 -3.68 16.03 7.52
N GLU A 11 -3.76 16.80 6.42
CA GLU A 11 -4.67 17.95 6.31
C GLU A 11 -6.15 17.60 6.53
N LEU A 12 -6.53 16.35 6.25
CA LEU A 12 -7.90 15.86 6.44
C LEU A 12 -8.22 15.39 7.87
N GLU A 13 -7.25 15.33 8.78
CA GLU A 13 -7.41 14.75 10.11
C GLU A 13 -8.67 15.26 10.83
N ASN A 14 -8.85 16.58 10.87
CA ASN A 14 -10.00 17.19 11.52
C ASN A 14 -11.33 16.93 10.77
N ASP A 15 -11.29 16.83 9.46
CA ASP A 15 -12.48 16.60 8.62
C ASP A 15 -12.99 15.16 8.75
N ILE A 16 -12.07 14.18 8.87
CA ILE A 16 -12.43 12.75 8.93
C ILE A 16 -12.73 12.25 10.33
N LYS A 17 -12.27 12.95 11.38
CA LYS A 17 -12.33 12.51 12.78
C LYS A 17 -13.72 12.08 13.26
N ASN A 18 -14.77 12.72 12.75
CA ASN A 18 -16.15 12.45 13.14
C ASN A 18 -16.96 11.72 12.05
N LEU A 19 -16.30 11.27 11.00
CA LEU A 19 -16.93 10.52 9.92
C LEU A 19 -16.92 9.01 10.23
N SER A 20 -17.88 8.29 9.60
CA SER A 20 -17.73 6.83 9.53
C SER A 20 -16.45 6.47 8.75
N LEU A 21 -15.86 5.31 9.05
CA LEU A 21 -14.65 4.85 8.37
C LEU A 21 -14.81 4.83 6.85
N GLN A 22 -15.97 4.40 6.34
CA GLN A 22 -16.27 4.41 4.91
C GLN A 22 -16.19 5.82 4.32
N LYS A 23 -16.82 6.81 4.97
CA LYS A 23 -16.78 8.21 4.50
C LYS A 23 -15.37 8.79 4.56
N GLY A 24 -14.64 8.52 5.64
CA GLY A 24 -13.26 8.95 5.80
C GLY A 24 -12.34 8.38 4.70
N LEU A 25 -12.43 7.08 4.41
CA LEU A 25 -11.66 6.43 3.34
C LEU A 25 -12.00 6.99 1.96
N ASN A 26 -13.28 7.24 1.67
CA ASN A 26 -13.68 7.88 0.42
C ASN A 26 -13.14 9.31 0.30
N MET A 27 -13.16 10.09 1.38
CA MET A 27 -12.60 11.45 1.39
C MET A 27 -11.09 11.42 1.14
N ILE A 28 -10.35 10.52 1.79
CA ILE A 28 -8.92 10.30 1.54
C ILE A 28 -8.69 9.92 0.08
N ALA A 29 -9.47 8.98 -0.46
CA ALA A 29 -9.36 8.55 -1.85
C ALA A 29 -9.51 9.72 -2.82
N MET A 30 -10.51 10.54 -2.66
CA MET A 30 -10.76 11.70 -3.52
C MET A 30 -9.65 12.76 -3.42
N LYS A 31 -9.16 13.03 -2.21
CA LYS A 31 -8.06 13.97 -1.97
C LYS A 31 -6.76 13.48 -2.61
N VAL A 32 -6.47 12.18 -2.49
CA VAL A 32 -5.29 11.55 -3.12
C VAL A 32 -5.39 11.55 -4.64
N LEU A 33 -6.56 11.22 -5.20
CA LEU A 33 -6.80 11.24 -6.65
C LEU A 33 -6.59 12.64 -7.25
N SER A 34 -7.07 13.67 -6.58
CA SER A 34 -6.98 15.06 -7.08
C SER A 34 -5.63 15.70 -6.77
N GLY A 35 -4.99 15.34 -5.67
CA GLY A 35 -3.79 16.03 -5.16
C GLY A 35 -2.46 15.39 -5.54
N ILE A 36 -2.45 14.11 -5.93
CA ILE A 36 -1.24 13.40 -6.37
C ILE A 36 -1.30 13.16 -7.87
N GLY A 37 -0.38 13.77 -8.59
CA GLY A 37 -0.29 13.58 -10.03
C GLY A 37 0.26 12.22 -10.46
N GLY A 38 -0.01 11.86 -11.72
CA GLY A 38 0.50 10.65 -12.36
C GLY A 38 -0.20 9.36 -11.88
N SER A 39 0.42 8.22 -12.18
CA SER A 39 -0.12 6.89 -11.83
C SER A 39 -0.26 6.67 -10.33
N SER A 40 0.59 7.28 -9.50
CA SER A 40 0.56 7.12 -8.04
C SER A 40 -0.77 7.59 -7.44
N GLY A 41 -1.27 8.75 -7.86
CA GLY A 41 -2.58 9.25 -7.38
C GLY A 41 -3.72 8.31 -7.73
N ALA A 42 -3.74 7.83 -8.99
CA ALA A 42 -4.75 6.90 -9.46
C ALA A 42 -4.70 5.56 -8.69
N LEU A 43 -3.50 5.02 -8.43
CA LEU A 43 -3.32 3.75 -7.73
C LEU A 43 -3.72 3.85 -6.26
N PHE A 44 -3.18 4.82 -5.51
CA PHE A 44 -3.53 5.00 -4.10
C PHE A 44 -4.98 5.43 -3.90
N GLY A 45 -5.53 6.25 -4.79
CA GLY A 45 -6.95 6.59 -4.76
C GLY A 45 -7.83 5.35 -4.94
N THR A 46 -7.48 4.45 -5.89
CA THR A 46 -8.17 3.17 -6.07
C THR A 46 -8.04 2.27 -4.84
N PHE A 47 -6.87 2.22 -4.20
CA PHE A 47 -6.63 1.50 -2.97
C PHE A 47 -7.65 1.91 -1.88
N PHE A 48 -7.72 3.20 -1.54
CA PHE A 48 -8.62 3.69 -0.51
C PHE A 48 -10.10 3.54 -0.89
N MET A 49 -10.46 3.76 -2.16
CA MET A 49 -11.84 3.52 -2.63
C MET A 49 -12.26 2.07 -2.50
N SER A 50 -11.36 1.12 -2.76
CA SER A 50 -11.64 -0.30 -2.61
C SER A 50 -11.76 -0.71 -1.15
N MET A 51 -10.93 -0.17 -0.27
CA MET A 51 -11.08 -0.35 1.18
C MET A 51 -12.44 0.18 1.68
N ALA A 52 -12.88 1.34 1.20
CA ALA A 52 -14.15 1.95 1.58
C ALA A 52 -15.39 1.13 1.15
N LYS A 53 -15.24 0.23 0.20
CA LYS A 53 -16.31 -0.69 -0.25
C LYS A 53 -16.37 -1.98 0.55
N SER A 54 -15.48 -2.20 1.49
CA SER A 54 -15.51 -3.40 2.35
C SER A 54 -16.83 -3.45 3.13
N PRO A 55 -17.44 -4.64 3.25
CA PRO A 55 -18.69 -4.78 4.01
C PRO A 55 -18.44 -4.56 5.51
N ASP A 56 -19.51 -4.23 6.22
CA ASP A 56 -19.53 -4.20 7.70
C ASP A 56 -18.50 -3.28 8.39
N LEU A 57 -18.08 -2.20 7.74
CA LEU A 57 -17.15 -1.23 8.32
C LEU A 57 -17.67 -0.56 9.61
N ASP A 58 -19.00 -0.53 9.79
CA ASP A 58 -19.64 0.09 10.96
C ASP A 58 -19.60 -0.83 12.20
N LYS A 59 -19.28 -2.11 12.02
CA LYS A 59 -19.21 -3.09 13.12
C LYS A 59 -17.86 -3.09 13.86
N GLY A 60 -16.96 -2.19 13.50
CA GLY A 60 -15.60 -2.15 14.02
C GLY A 60 -14.62 -2.94 13.17
N ILE A 61 -13.34 -2.63 13.34
CA ILE A 61 -12.25 -3.24 12.59
C ILE A 61 -11.37 -4.02 13.56
N ASN A 62 -11.38 -5.34 13.42
CA ASN A 62 -10.38 -6.21 14.03
C ASN A 62 -9.20 -6.42 13.06
N PHE A 63 -8.16 -7.10 13.50
CA PHE A 63 -6.97 -7.35 12.71
C PHE A 63 -7.28 -8.08 11.39
N SER A 64 -8.08 -9.15 11.44
CA SER A 64 -8.47 -9.94 10.27
C SER A 64 -9.19 -9.06 9.22
N LYS A 65 -10.12 -8.21 9.67
CA LYS A 65 -10.83 -7.27 8.80
C LYS A 65 -9.90 -6.21 8.20
N GLY A 66 -8.97 -5.70 8.99
CA GLY A 66 -7.93 -4.78 8.51
C GLY A 66 -7.07 -5.41 7.40
N CYS A 67 -6.64 -6.64 7.58
CA CYS A 67 -5.91 -7.41 6.56
C CYS A 67 -6.74 -7.56 5.28
N GLU A 68 -8.02 -7.96 5.38
CA GLU A 68 -8.92 -8.11 4.24
C GLU A 68 -9.05 -6.81 3.44
N MET A 69 -9.24 -5.68 4.12
CA MET A 69 -9.35 -4.37 3.49
C MET A 69 -8.08 -4.01 2.72
N ILE A 70 -6.90 -4.22 3.33
CA ILE A 70 -5.61 -3.93 2.69
C ILE A 70 -5.39 -4.82 1.48
N ILE A 71 -5.65 -6.13 1.59
CA ILE A 71 -5.54 -7.09 0.48
C ILE A 71 -6.45 -6.68 -0.69
N THR A 72 -7.70 -6.32 -0.39
CA THR A 72 -8.66 -5.84 -1.41
C THR A 72 -8.15 -4.58 -2.10
N GLY A 73 -7.60 -3.64 -1.34
CA GLY A 73 -6.99 -2.42 -1.88
C GLY A 73 -5.79 -2.71 -2.78
N ILE A 74 -4.89 -3.60 -2.38
CA ILE A 74 -3.71 -4.01 -3.18
C ILE A 74 -4.14 -4.70 -4.49
N ASN A 75 -5.12 -5.59 -4.43
CA ASN A 75 -5.66 -6.25 -5.62
C ASN A 75 -6.26 -5.23 -6.60
N ALA A 76 -6.99 -4.26 -6.12
CA ALA A 76 -7.52 -3.19 -6.95
C ALA A 76 -6.42 -2.31 -7.57
N MET A 77 -5.31 -2.07 -6.84
CA MET A 77 -4.13 -1.40 -7.41
C MET A 77 -3.48 -2.24 -8.51
N LYS A 78 -3.34 -3.55 -8.30
CA LYS A 78 -2.80 -4.50 -9.29
C LYS A 78 -3.61 -4.46 -10.59
N GLU A 79 -4.92 -4.59 -10.48
CA GLU A 79 -5.84 -4.55 -11.64
C GLU A 79 -5.77 -3.21 -12.37
N ARG A 80 -5.79 -2.10 -11.63
CA ARG A 80 -5.74 -0.77 -12.24
C ARG A 80 -4.40 -0.45 -12.90
N GLY A 81 -3.31 -0.85 -12.28
CA GLY A 81 -1.95 -0.62 -12.75
C GLY A 81 -1.52 -1.61 -13.83
N LYS A 82 -2.22 -2.73 -13.95
CA LYS A 82 -1.84 -3.86 -14.82
C LYS A 82 -0.38 -4.24 -14.61
N ALA A 83 0.06 -4.24 -13.35
CA ALA A 83 1.43 -4.54 -12.95
C ALA A 83 1.48 -5.77 -12.05
N ASP A 84 2.54 -6.55 -12.19
CA ASP A 84 2.79 -7.75 -11.39
C ASP A 84 4.19 -7.72 -10.77
N VAL A 85 4.55 -8.76 -10.05
CA VAL A 85 5.89 -8.97 -9.51
C VAL A 85 6.90 -9.13 -10.66
N GLY A 86 8.10 -8.57 -10.50
CA GLY A 86 9.17 -8.62 -11.50
C GLY A 86 9.19 -7.44 -12.47
N GLU A 87 8.29 -6.49 -12.34
CA GLU A 87 8.16 -5.34 -13.26
C GLU A 87 8.82 -4.06 -12.77
N LYS A 88 9.52 -4.12 -11.63
CA LYS A 88 10.20 -2.97 -11.00
C LYS A 88 9.23 -1.85 -10.66
N THR A 89 8.25 -2.18 -9.82
CA THR A 89 7.21 -1.25 -9.35
C THR A 89 6.94 -1.43 -7.86
N MET A 90 6.06 -0.61 -7.29
CA MET A 90 5.56 -0.82 -5.93
C MET A 90 4.86 -2.18 -5.74
N MET A 91 4.37 -2.81 -6.83
CA MET A 91 3.70 -4.10 -6.74
C MET A 91 4.66 -5.24 -6.37
N ASP A 92 5.95 -5.08 -6.63
CA ASP A 92 6.98 -6.02 -6.18
C ASP A 92 7.07 -6.14 -4.66
N VAL A 93 6.64 -5.11 -3.94
CA VAL A 93 6.53 -5.10 -2.48
C VAL A 93 5.11 -5.46 -2.03
N LEU A 94 4.10 -4.82 -2.61
CA LEU A 94 2.72 -4.91 -2.13
C LEU A 94 2.10 -6.28 -2.34
N ILE A 95 2.38 -6.97 -3.45
CA ILE A 95 1.82 -8.31 -3.72
C ILE A 95 2.35 -9.33 -2.69
N PRO A 96 3.66 -9.51 -2.48
CA PRO A 96 4.16 -10.44 -1.47
C PRO A 96 3.71 -10.10 -0.04
N VAL A 97 3.58 -8.82 0.28
CA VAL A 97 3.02 -8.39 1.57
C VAL A 97 1.54 -8.78 1.69
N SER A 98 0.75 -8.65 0.63
CA SER A 98 -0.66 -9.06 0.66
C SER A 98 -0.83 -10.57 0.82
N GLU A 99 0.07 -11.38 0.26
CA GLU A 99 0.10 -12.83 0.46
C GLU A 99 0.35 -13.17 1.93
N LYS A 100 1.33 -12.52 2.57
CA LYS A 100 1.60 -12.70 4.00
C LYS A 100 0.44 -12.22 4.88
N LEU A 101 -0.17 -11.10 4.57
CA LEU A 101 -1.38 -10.63 5.25
C LEU A 101 -2.52 -11.64 5.18
N ASN A 102 -2.68 -12.34 4.04
CA ASN A 102 -3.69 -13.36 3.88
C ASN A 102 -3.41 -14.60 4.76
N GLU A 103 -2.14 -15.00 4.93
CA GLU A 103 -1.76 -16.04 5.88
C GLU A 103 -2.11 -15.65 7.32
N LEU A 104 -1.73 -14.44 7.74
CA LEU A 104 -2.00 -13.93 9.09
C LEU A 104 -3.50 -13.77 9.37
N LYS A 105 -4.26 -13.30 8.39
CA LYS A 105 -5.72 -13.21 8.46
C LYS A 105 -6.35 -14.58 8.73
N SER A 106 -5.86 -15.62 8.04
CA SER A 106 -6.37 -16.99 8.19
C SER A 106 -6.07 -17.58 9.56
N ALA A 107 -4.99 -17.14 10.21
CA ALA A 107 -4.65 -17.51 11.58
C ALA A 107 -5.50 -16.77 12.64
N ASP A 108 -6.28 -15.76 12.22
CA ASP A 108 -7.08 -14.87 13.07
C ASP A 108 -6.31 -14.30 14.28
N LYS A 109 -5.03 -14.03 14.09
CA LYS A 109 -4.14 -13.62 15.18
C LYS A 109 -3.09 -12.65 14.71
N GLU A 110 -3.16 -11.43 15.21
CA GLU A 110 -2.06 -10.50 15.15
C GLU A 110 -0.93 -11.01 16.05
N THR A 111 0.23 -11.25 15.48
CA THR A 111 1.43 -11.61 16.22
C THR A 111 2.55 -10.64 15.90
N LYS A 112 3.35 -10.24 16.90
CA LYS A 112 4.56 -9.43 16.68
C LYS A 112 5.51 -10.10 15.69
N GLU A 113 5.56 -11.42 15.71
CA GLU A 113 6.36 -12.22 14.79
C GLU A 113 5.86 -12.05 13.34
N GLY A 114 4.57 -12.20 13.09
CA GLY A 114 3.98 -12.00 11.76
C GLY A 114 4.19 -10.59 11.21
N LEU A 115 4.07 -9.56 12.07
CA LEU A 115 4.36 -8.18 11.68
C LEU A 115 5.85 -7.96 11.33
N ASN A 116 6.76 -8.58 12.07
CA ASN A 116 8.19 -8.55 11.76
C ASN A 116 8.51 -9.28 10.44
N GLU A 117 7.82 -10.38 10.14
CA GLU A 117 7.95 -11.05 8.84
C GLU A 117 7.47 -10.16 7.69
N ILE A 118 6.37 -9.42 7.86
CA ILE A 118 5.90 -8.43 6.87
C ILE A 118 6.95 -7.35 6.62
N ILE A 119 7.57 -6.81 7.67
CA ILE A 119 8.64 -5.81 7.56
C ILE A 119 9.79 -6.37 6.73
N LYS A 120 10.23 -7.59 7.03
CA LYS A 120 11.32 -8.26 6.32
C LYS A 120 10.97 -8.51 4.85
N ILE A 121 9.78 -9.03 4.56
CA ILE A 121 9.31 -9.24 3.18
C ILE A 121 9.32 -7.92 2.42
N ALA A 122 8.79 -6.85 3.01
CA ALA A 122 8.75 -5.54 2.36
C ALA A 122 10.15 -5.01 2.04
N GLU A 123 11.12 -5.19 2.95
CA GLU A 123 12.51 -4.79 2.74
C GLU A 123 13.20 -5.61 1.66
N ASP A 124 13.14 -6.94 1.75
CA ASP A 124 13.77 -7.85 0.79
C ASP A 124 13.24 -7.61 -0.63
N ARG A 125 11.92 -7.44 -0.76
CA ARG A 125 11.28 -7.19 -2.04
C ARG A 125 11.59 -5.80 -2.61
N MET A 126 11.67 -4.79 -1.77
CA MET A 126 12.12 -3.46 -2.18
C MET A 126 13.56 -3.50 -2.70
N LEU A 127 14.47 -4.17 -1.99
CA LEU A 127 15.87 -4.33 -2.41
C LEU A 127 15.99 -5.10 -3.73
N SER A 128 15.18 -6.14 -3.95
CA SER A 128 15.21 -6.94 -5.17
C SER A 128 14.89 -6.12 -6.43
N THR A 129 14.17 -5.01 -6.30
CA THR A 129 13.87 -4.13 -7.46
C THR A 129 15.12 -3.47 -8.04
N LYS A 130 16.24 -3.44 -7.31
CA LYS A 130 17.48 -2.82 -7.76
C LYS A 130 17.99 -3.40 -9.07
N ASP A 131 17.94 -4.71 -9.20
CA ASP A 131 18.52 -5.44 -10.34
C ASP A 131 17.49 -5.78 -11.43
N MET A 132 16.21 -5.43 -11.20
CA MET A 132 15.14 -5.64 -12.18
C MET A 132 15.21 -4.65 -13.35
N LEU A 133 14.73 -5.10 -14.50
CA LEU A 133 14.43 -4.22 -15.63
C LEU A 133 13.01 -3.65 -15.46
N ALA A 134 12.87 -2.35 -15.57
CA ALA A 134 11.55 -1.72 -15.48
C ALA A 134 10.76 -1.94 -16.76
N THR A 135 9.57 -2.55 -16.64
CA THR A 135 8.63 -2.76 -17.75
C THR A 135 7.44 -1.82 -17.69
N LYS A 136 7.25 -1.14 -16.56
CA LYS A 136 6.14 -0.22 -16.28
C LYS A 136 6.63 1.13 -15.74
N GLY A 137 5.74 2.09 -15.80
CA GLY A 137 5.96 3.41 -15.22
C GLY A 137 7.07 4.20 -15.93
N ARG A 138 7.54 5.27 -15.27
CA ARG A 138 8.56 6.17 -15.87
C ARG A 138 9.92 5.50 -16.05
N ALA A 139 10.26 4.56 -15.20
CA ALA A 139 11.54 3.88 -15.26
C ALA A 139 11.67 2.97 -16.50
N SER A 140 10.56 2.54 -17.11
CA SER A 140 10.59 1.73 -18.35
C SER A 140 11.23 2.45 -19.53
N PHE A 141 11.15 3.79 -19.57
CA PHE A 141 11.82 4.60 -20.61
C PHE A 141 13.34 4.66 -20.46
N LEU A 142 13.88 4.24 -19.33
CA LEU A 142 15.32 4.22 -19.06
C LEU A 142 16.02 2.95 -19.56
N GLY A 143 15.24 1.86 -19.81
CA GLY A 143 15.79 0.57 -20.20
C GLY A 143 16.83 0.06 -19.20
N GLU A 144 17.99 -0.41 -19.67
CA GLU A 144 19.08 -0.91 -18.83
C GLU A 144 19.63 0.10 -17.82
N ARG A 145 19.49 1.41 -18.08
CA ARG A 145 19.91 2.46 -17.14
C ARG A 145 19.09 2.48 -15.85
N ALA A 146 17.93 1.81 -15.81
CA ALA A 146 17.15 1.67 -14.61
C ALA A 146 17.74 0.65 -13.62
N LYS A 147 18.60 -0.27 -14.08
CA LYS A 147 19.29 -1.24 -13.22
C LYS A 147 20.27 -0.54 -12.28
N GLY A 148 20.50 -1.15 -11.13
CA GLY A 148 21.35 -0.59 -10.08
C GLY A 148 20.64 0.40 -9.15
N HIS A 149 19.38 0.76 -9.44
CA HIS A 149 18.59 1.69 -8.64
C HIS A 149 17.31 1.02 -8.12
N ILE A 150 16.99 1.23 -6.85
CA ILE A 150 15.74 0.76 -6.24
C ILE A 150 14.56 1.54 -6.86
N ASP A 151 13.44 0.85 -7.11
CA ASP A 151 12.22 1.53 -7.54
C ASP A 151 11.70 2.49 -6.45
N PRO A 152 11.44 3.77 -6.78
CA PRO A 152 10.92 4.74 -5.80
C PRO A 152 9.57 4.36 -5.21
N GLY A 153 8.70 3.70 -5.98
CA GLY A 153 7.41 3.21 -5.51
C GLY A 153 7.56 2.07 -4.52
N ALA A 154 8.45 1.11 -4.82
CA ALA A 154 8.80 0.01 -3.91
C ALA A 154 9.39 0.55 -2.60
N ARG A 155 10.31 1.52 -2.66
CA ARG A 155 10.89 2.15 -1.47
C ARG A 155 9.83 2.85 -0.61
N SER A 156 8.93 3.58 -1.24
CA SER A 156 7.85 4.29 -0.55
C SER A 156 6.89 3.31 0.13
N SER A 157 6.52 2.24 -0.56
CA SER A 157 5.65 1.18 -0.01
C SER A 157 6.29 0.49 1.17
N GLN A 158 7.57 0.14 1.08
CA GLN A 158 8.33 -0.45 2.18
C GLN A 158 8.32 0.46 3.42
N LEU A 159 8.60 1.77 3.27
CA LEU A 159 8.61 2.71 4.38
C LEU A 159 7.25 2.84 5.07
N ILE A 160 6.16 2.87 4.30
CA ILE A 160 4.80 2.93 4.85
C ILE A 160 4.50 1.66 5.64
N ILE A 161 4.78 0.49 5.07
CA ILE A 161 4.55 -0.81 5.71
C ILE A 161 5.36 -0.92 7.01
N ASP A 162 6.66 -0.60 6.97
CA ASP A 162 7.56 -0.62 8.13
C ASP A 162 7.02 0.26 9.27
N THR A 163 6.58 1.48 8.93
CA THR A 163 6.04 2.44 9.91
C THR A 163 4.75 1.92 10.56
N ILE A 164 3.83 1.38 9.77
CA ILE A 164 2.57 0.83 10.26
C ILE A 164 2.82 -0.39 11.16
N CYS A 165 3.61 -1.36 10.69
CA CYS A 165 3.90 -2.57 11.47
C CYS A 165 4.61 -2.25 12.79
N LYS A 166 5.61 -1.35 12.78
CA LYS A 166 6.28 -0.90 14.00
C LYS A 166 5.34 -0.19 14.97
N SER A 167 4.41 0.61 14.46
CA SER A 167 3.40 1.25 15.30
C SER A 167 2.49 0.23 16.00
N LEU A 168 2.10 -0.84 15.30
CA LEU A 168 1.30 -1.92 15.87
C LEU A 168 2.10 -2.76 16.88
N ILE A 169 3.36 -3.06 16.61
CA ILE A 169 4.23 -3.84 17.51
C ILE A 169 4.46 -3.13 18.86
N ASN A 170 4.45 -1.80 18.85
CA ASN A 170 4.74 -0.96 20.02
C ASN A 170 3.49 -0.58 20.83
N GLN A 171 2.29 -1.03 20.43
CA GLN A 171 1.05 -0.91 21.22
C GLN A 171 0.93 -2.07 22.24
#